data_8e9b94e71f80fa860e1b67c78a38c9a4
#
_entry.id   8e9b94e71f80fa860e1b67c78a38c9a4
#
_cell.length_a   1.000
_cell.length_b   1.000
_cell.length_c   1.000
_cell.angle_alpha   90.00
_cell.angle_beta   90.00
_cell.angle_gamma   90.00
#
_symmetry.space_group_name_H-M   'P 1'
#
loop_
_entity.id
_entity.type
_entity.pdbx_description
1 polymer ?
#
loop_
_entity_poly.entity_id
_entity_poly.type
_entity_poly.pdbx_seq_one_letter_code
_entity_poly.pdbx_strand_id
1 'polypeptide(L)'
;MSGRFSTPPQRDSWFAPLSIDMLIKVLKTSFFHPFIAWIVPLCFRAQNMHYDAAPMIVSIVWAAFISSCWIVGAINSRLAFGLPREVDLSEEVIVVTGGASGLGLLIAEVYGMRGATVAVLDVNEMENGEARGVTYYKCDVTDKQRVAEVAAEIERDLGTPTVLINNAAIVVGKRLLDMSVDEIEKSLTTNLLSHFYTLKAFLPALARSEVGGTVVTVSSVIGTTGAAQLSDYSAAKAGVTAMHKSLAAELRQTHPQIRTVLVTPGQISTPLFYGVQTPNAFLAPVVEPVDVAKEIIKAIDNGHNATIGSPLYARWIEFYNVLPMGVQAVARRLAGVDTAMQTFVGRKGTRLSEKNGSVIQPF
;
A
#
# COMPACT_ATOMS: atom_id res chain seq x y z
N MET A 1 -11.23 -23.56 -13.03
CA MET A 1 -10.20 -23.28 -14.08
C MET A 1 -9.60 -21.93 -13.74
N SER A 2 -8.37 -21.91 -13.24
CA SER A 2 -7.69 -20.70 -12.75
C SER A 2 -7.35 -19.79 -13.93
N GLY A 3 -8.07 -18.68 -14.05
CA GLY A 3 -7.67 -17.58 -14.93
C GLY A 3 -6.38 -16.97 -14.40
N ARG A 4 -5.25 -17.41 -14.94
CA ARG A 4 -3.97 -16.75 -14.71
C ARG A 4 -4.08 -15.33 -15.28
N PHE A 5 -4.00 -14.32 -14.41
CA PHE A 5 -3.69 -12.95 -14.84
C PHE A 5 -2.34 -13.01 -15.55
N SER A 6 -2.33 -13.10 -16.87
CA SER A 6 -1.11 -12.95 -17.65
C SER A 6 -0.76 -11.47 -17.64
N THR A 7 0.17 -11.08 -16.76
CA THR A 7 0.94 -9.86 -16.96
C THR A 7 1.47 -9.88 -18.39
N PRO A 8 1.40 -8.74 -19.14
CA PRO A 8 2.03 -8.69 -20.45
C PRO A 8 3.49 -9.13 -20.28
N PRO A 9 4.02 -9.95 -21.20
CA PRO A 9 5.39 -10.41 -21.11
C PRO A 9 6.30 -9.18 -21.11
N GLN A 10 6.75 -8.75 -19.93
CA GLN A 10 7.97 -7.95 -19.86
C GLN A 10 9.00 -8.80 -20.61
N ARG A 11 9.63 -8.22 -21.63
CA ARG A 11 10.73 -8.88 -22.36
C ARG A 11 11.59 -9.57 -21.30
N ASP A 12 11.71 -10.91 -21.39
CA ASP A 12 12.56 -11.73 -20.53
C ASP A 12 14.03 -11.34 -20.76
N SER A 13 14.42 -10.19 -20.27
CA SER A 13 15.80 -9.85 -20.10
C SER A 13 16.31 -10.68 -18.93
N TRP A 14 17.44 -11.33 -19.10
CA TRP A 14 18.11 -12.09 -18.04
C TRP A 14 18.28 -11.30 -16.74
N PHE A 15 18.21 -9.96 -16.80
CA PHE A 15 18.23 -9.02 -15.69
C PHE A 15 16.85 -8.54 -15.24
N ALA A 16 15.75 -9.07 -15.79
CA ALA A 16 14.40 -8.64 -15.44
C ALA A 16 14.06 -8.67 -13.93
N PRO A 17 14.56 -9.64 -13.13
CA PRO A 17 14.34 -9.65 -11.68
C PRO A 17 15.20 -8.65 -10.91
N LEU A 18 16.22 -8.04 -11.52
CA LEU A 18 17.11 -7.10 -10.82
C LEU A 18 16.44 -5.72 -10.71
N SER A 19 16.05 -5.37 -9.52
CA SER A 19 15.59 -4.03 -9.16
C SER A 19 16.45 -3.47 -8.03
N ILE A 20 16.44 -2.14 -7.89
CA ILE A 20 17.10 -1.46 -6.76
C ILE A 20 16.55 -1.95 -5.42
N ASP A 21 15.27 -2.30 -5.35
CA ASP A 21 14.60 -2.86 -4.18
C ASP A 21 15.22 -4.20 -3.77
N MET A 22 15.45 -5.09 -4.73
CA MET A 22 16.10 -6.38 -4.49
C MET A 22 17.53 -6.18 -3.99
N LEU A 23 18.29 -5.30 -4.64
CA LEU A 23 19.69 -5.01 -4.23
C LEU A 23 19.75 -4.51 -2.79
N ILE A 24 18.91 -3.53 -2.45
CA ILE A 24 18.90 -2.96 -1.09
C ILE A 24 18.38 -3.97 -0.08
N LYS A 25 17.40 -4.80 -0.43
CA LYS A 25 16.92 -5.89 0.43
C LYS A 25 18.05 -6.87 0.74
N VAL A 26 18.81 -7.30 -0.27
CA VAL A 26 19.98 -8.18 -0.09
C VAL A 26 21.04 -7.51 0.79
N LEU A 27 21.40 -6.25 0.51
CA LEU A 27 22.38 -5.53 1.34
C LEU A 27 21.91 -5.36 2.79
N LYS A 28 20.61 -5.08 3.00
CA LYS A 28 20.03 -4.91 4.34
C LYS A 28 19.99 -6.22 5.14
N THR A 29 19.76 -7.36 4.47
CA THR A 29 19.75 -8.67 5.11
C THR A 29 21.13 -9.31 5.23
N SER A 30 22.14 -8.76 4.56
CA SER A 30 23.54 -9.23 4.62
C SER A 30 24.45 -8.19 5.27
N PHE A 31 25.04 -7.33 4.47
CA PHE A 31 26.09 -6.39 4.88
C PHE A 31 25.67 -5.39 5.97
N PHE A 32 24.40 -4.95 5.96
CA PHE A 32 23.82 -4.04 6.95
C PHE A 32 22.99 -4.76 8.02
N HIS A 33 23.16 -6.08 8.19
CA HIS A 33 22.52 -6.81 9.26
C HIS A 33 23.46 -6.93 10.47
N PRO A 34 23.04 -6.54 11.70
CA PRO A 34 23.92 -6.55 12.88
C PRO A 34 24.57 -7.90 13.10
N PHE A 35 23.79 -8.99 13.04
CA PHE A 35 24.31 -10.35 13.25
C PHE A 35 25.45 -10.68 12.26
N ILE A 36 25.26 -10.37 10.97
CA ILE A 36 26.29 -10.63 9.93
C ILE A 36 27.51 -9.74 10.16
N ALA A 37 27.31 -8.47 10.51
CA ALA A 37 28.39 -7.53 10.81
C ALA A 37 29.28 -8.02 11.95
N TRP A 38 28.70 -8.63 13.01
CA TRP A 38 29.48 -9.19 14.13
C TRP A 38 30.18 -10.50 13.81
N ILE A 39 29.74 -11.27 12.80
CA ILE A 39 30.47 -12.48 12.38
C ILE A 39 31.87 -12.14 11.89
N VAL A 40 32.09 -11.01 11.21
CA VAL A 40 33.38 -10.63 10.61
C VAL A 40 34.51 -10.52 11.67
N PRO A 41 34.38 -9.71 12.76
CA PRO A 41 35.39 -9.66 13.79
C PRO A 41 35.56 -10.99 14.54
N LEU A 42 34.50 -11.80 14.70
CA LEU A 42 34.59 -13.14 15.26
C LEU A 42 35.45 -14.07 14.40
N CYS A 43 35.28 -14.02 13.05
CA CYS A 43 36.12 -14.77 12.13
C CYS A 43 37.60 -14.34 12.21
N PHE A 44 37.86 -13.02 12.29
CA PHE A 44 39.22 -12.52 12.47
C PHE A 44 39.83 -12.99 13.79
N ARG A 45 39.04 -13.03 14.88
CA ARG A 45 39.49 -13.53 16.16
C ARG A 45 39.80 -15.03 16.14
N ALA A 46 38.96 -15.82 15.44
CA ALA A 46 39.19 -17.25 15.23
C ALA A 46 40.50 -17.54 14.46
N GLN A 47 40.96 -16.60 13.64
CA GLN A 47 42.24 -16.65 12.95
C GLN A 47 43.40 -16.07 13.77
N ASN A 48 43.24 -15.94 15.10
CA ASN A 48 44.21 -15.37 16.04
C ASN A 48 44.62 -13.93 15.74
N MET A 49 43.85 -13.15 15.01
CA MET A 49 44.12 -11.73 14.75
C MET A 49 44.04 -10.93 16.06
N HIS A 50 45.04 -10.08 16.33
CA HIS A 50 45.07 -9.19 17.47
C HIS A 50 44.00 -8.11 17.40
N TYR A 51 43.50 -7.64 18.56
CA TYR A 51 42.44 -6.61 18.64
C TYR A 51 42.89 -5.23 18.14
N ASP A 52 44.21 -4.96 18.18
CA ASP A 52 44.86 -3.72 17.68
C ASP A 52 45.12 -3.74 16.16
N ALA A 53 44.92 -4.86 15.49
CA ALA A 53 45.06 -4.95 14.04
C ALA A 53 43.99 -4.09 13.34
N ALA A 54 44.39 -3.31 12.33
CA ALA A 54 43.51 -2.40 11.63
C ALA A 54 42.22 -3.06 11.04
N PRO A 55 42.28 -4.27 10.43
CA PRO A 55 41.05 -4.94 9.97
C PRO A 55 40.11 -5.32 11.13
N MET A 56 40.62 -5.69 12.27
CA MET A 56 39.84 -6.02 13.46
C MET A 56 39.12 -4.78 13.98
N ILE A 57 39.82 -3.66 14.14
CA ILE A 57 39.25 -2.39 14.60
C ILE A 57 38.15 -1.92 13.64
N VAL A 58 38.43 -1.92 12.33
CA VAL A 58 37.45 -1.50 11.31
C VAL A 58 36.19 -2.36 11.37
N SER A 59 36.32 -3.69 11.48
CA SER A 59 35.15 -4.58 11.52
C SER A 59 34.33 -4.42 12.81
N ILE A 60 34.98 -4.20 13.97
CA ILE A 60 34.27 -3.92 15.23
C ILE A 60 33.53 -2.58 15.16
N VAL A 61 34.20 -1.52 14.67
CA VAL A 61 33.58 -0.20 14.51
C VAL A 61 32.37 -0.27 13.58
N TRP A 62 32.50 -0.98 12.45
CA TRP A 62 31.38 -1.21 11.53
C TRP A 62 30.23 -1.95 12.19
N ALA A 63 30.48 -3.07 12.88
CA ALA A 63 29.45 -3.84 13.54
C ALA A 63 28.73 -3.05 14.65
N ALA A 64 29.49 -2.28 15.43
CA ALA A 64 28.93 -1.39 16.45
C ALA A 64 28.07 -0.27 15.84
N PHE A 65 28.53 0.35 14.75
CA PHE A 65 27.79 1.38 14.03
C PHE A 65 26.45 0.83 13.49
N ILE A 66 26.47 -0.32 12.81
CA ILE A 66 25.24 -0.95 12.30
C ILE A 66 24.28 -1.31 13.44
N SER A 67 24.80 -1.88 14.54
CA SER A 67 23.98 -2.19 15.72
C SER A 67 23.34 -0.94 16.32
N SER A 68 24.10 0.16 16.41
CA SER A 68 23.59 1.44 16.89
C SER A 68 22.48 1.98 15.98
N CYS A 69 22.64 1.92 14.65
CA CYS A 69 21.60 2.32 13.70
C CYS A 69 20.31 1.50 13.89
N TRP A 70 20.42 0.20 14.12
CA TRP A 70 19.27 -0.67 14.37
C TRP A 70 18.56 -0.35 15.68
N ILE A 71 19.34 -0.10 16.76
CA ILE A 71 18.79 0.30 18.07
C ILE A 71 18.06 1.64 17.96
N VAL A 72 18.70 2.63 17.33
CA VAL A 72 18.07 3.94 17.09
C VAL A 72 16.80 3.79 16.27
N GLY A 73 16.82 2.95 15.24
CA GLY A 73 15.63 2.64 14.45
C GLY A 73 14.49 2.03 15.28
N ALA A 74 14.83 1.08 16.18
CA ALA A 74 13.85 0.46 17.07
C ALA A 74 13.28 1.47 18.09
N ILE A 75 14.11 2.31 18.67
CA ILE A 75 13.69 3.38 19.59
C ILE A 75 12.79 4.38 18.86
N ASN A 76 13.20 4.83 17.66
CA ASN A 76 12.40 5.73 16.84
C ASN A 76 11.02 5.14 16.51
N SER A 77 10.96 3.85 16.15
CA SER A 77 9.70 3.16 15.89
C SER A 77 8.79 3.12 17.13
N ARG A 78 9.37 2.84 18.31
CA ARG A 78 8.61 2.87 19.58
C ARG A 78 8.08 4.25 19.93
N LEU A 79 8.90 5.29 19.76
CA LEU A 79 8.49 6.67 20.02
C LEU A 79 7.44 7.15 19.04
N ALA A 80 7.59 6.80 17.75
CA ALA A 80 6.66 7.22 16.71
C ALA A 80 5.30 6.51 16.78
N PHE A 81 5.30 5.21 17.08
CA PHE A 81 4.11 4.35 16.91
C PHE A 81 3.54 3.77 18.21
N GLY A 82 4.25 3.90 19.33
CA GLY A 82 3.82 3.38 20.63
C GLY A 82 3.87 1.86 20.75
N LEU A 83 3.10 1.32 21.72
CA LEU A 83 2.96 -0.13 21.92
C LEU A 83 1.97 -0.71 20.90
N PRO A 84 2.19 -1.95 20.41
CA PRO A 84 1.22 -2.61 19.55
C PRO A 84 -0.10 -2.89 20.30
N ARG A 85 -1.21 -2.99 19.58
CA ARG A 85 -2.42 -3.61 20.12
C ARG A 85 -2.33 -5.14 19.98
N GLU A 86 -2.99 -5.86 20.83
CA GLU A 86 -3.19 -7.29 20.65
C GLU A 86 -4.20 -7.55 19.53
N VAL A 87 -3.92 -8.55 18.69
CA VAL A 87 -4.74 -8.91 17.53
C VAL A 87 -5.04 -10.40 17.61
N ASP A 88 -6.31 -10.73 17.83
CA ASP A 88 -6.83 -12.09 17.67
C ASP A 88 -7.70 -12.16 16.43
N LEU A 89 -7.22 -12.87 15.40
CA LEU A 89 -7.91 -12.94 14.11
C LEU A 89 -9.31 -13.55 14.21
N SER A 90 -9.57 -14.40 15.20
CA SER A 90 -10.88 -15.01 15.40
C SER A 90 -11.95 -14.02 15.90
N GLU A 91 -11.51 -12.91 16.49
CA GLU A 91 -12.36 -11.84 17.00
C GLU A 91 -12.40 -10.61 16.07
N GLU A 92 -11.56 -10.58 15.03
CA GLU A 92 -11.48 -9.44 14.14
C GLU A 92 -12.64 -9.46 13.11
N VAL A 93 -13.33 -8.32 13.01
CA VAL A 93 -14.27 -8.02 11.93
C VAL A 93 -13.63 -6.97 11.02
N ILE A 94 -13.24 -7.39 9.82
CA ILE A 94 -12.46 -6.62 8.89
C ILE A 94 -13.33 -6.10 7.75
N VAL A 95 -13.41 -4.80 7.59
CA VAL A 95 -14.17 -4.14 6.51
C VAL A 95 -13.20 -3.69 5.42
N VAL A 96 -13.45 -4.13 4.18
CA VAL A 96 -12.61 -3.79 3.01
C VAL A 96 -13.45 -3.10 1.94
N THR A 97 -13.17 -1.83 1.66
CA THR A 97 -13.80 -1.12 0.54
C THR A 97 -13.07 -1.40 -0.76
N GLY A 98 -13.81 -1.58 -1.88
CA GLY A 98 -13.22 -1.99 -3.15
C GLY A 98 -12.60 -3.38 -3.07
N GLY A 99 -13.25 -4.29 -2.32
CA GLY A 99 -12.72 -5.63 -2.04
C GLY A 99 -13.14 -6.70 -3.04
N ALA A 100 -13.89 -6.38 -4.08
CA ALA A 100 -14.31 -7.36 -5.08
C ALA A 100 -13.22 -7.70 -6.11
N SER A 101 -12.11 -6.95 -6.14
CA SER A 101 -11.02 -7.16 -7.11
C SER A 101 -9.66 -6.68 -6.62
N GLY A 102 -8.59 -7.14 -7.28
CA GLY A 102 -7.23 -6.62 -7.10
C GLY A 102 -6.70 -6.74 -5.67
N LEU A 103 -6.12 -5.64 -5.15
CA LEU A 103 -5.50 -5.61 -3.82
C LEU A 103 -6.50 -5.89 -2.69
N GLY A 104 -7.70 -5.29 -2.77
CA GLY A 104 -8.73 -5.47 -1.73
C GLY A 104 -9.24 -6.90 -1.66
N LEU A 105 -9.48 -7.54 -2.80
CA LEU A 105 -9.89 -8.95 -2.88
C LEU A 105 -8.84 -9.87 -2.27
N LEU A 106 -7.58 -9.67 -2.63
CA LEU A 106 -6.48 -10.48 -2.11
C LEU A 106 -6.37 -10.40 -0.58
N ILE A 107 -6.51 -9.19 -0.02
CA ILE A 107 -6.49 -9.02 1.44
C ILE A 107 -7.71 -9.71 2.08
N ALA A 108 -8.90 -9.55 1.50
CA ALA A 108 -10.13 -10.15 2.00
C ALA A 108 -10.05 -11.69 2.02
N GLU A 109 -9.61 -12.30 0.92
CA GLU A 109 -9.44 -13.75 0.81
C GLU A 109 -8.41 -14.31 1.81
N VAL A 110 -7.26 -13.62 1.97
CA VAL A 110 -6.22 -14.06 2.92
C VAL A 110 -6.76 -14.04 4.35
N TYR A 111 -7.47 -12.98 4.77
CA TYR A 111 -8.02 -12.92 6.12
C TYR A 111 -9.16 -13.92 6.33
N GLY A 112 -10.04 -14.09 5.35
CA GLY A 112 -11.11 -15.09 5.41
C GLY A 112 -10.57 -16.52 5.53
N MET A 113 -9.51 -16.85 4.78
CA MET A 113 -8.83 -18.16 4.89
C MET A 113 -8.16 -18.36 6.26
N ARG A 114 -7.71 -17.28 6.90
CA ARG A 114 -7.05 -17.32 8.23
C ARG A 114 -8.05 -17.32 9.40
N GLY A 115 -9.36 -17.28 9.12
CA GLY A 115 -10.42 -17.41 10.11
C GLY A 115 -10.94 -16.08 10.65
N ALA A 116 -10.53 -14.93 10.12
CA ALA A 116 -11.15 -13.64 10.42
C ALA A 116 -12.50 -13.52 9.71
N THR A 117 -13.40 -12.71 10.26
CA THR A 117 -14.67 -12.33 9.62
C THR A 117 -14.42 -11.11 8.74
N VAL A 118 -14.73 -11.21 7.45
CA VAL A 118 -14.44 -10.13 6.48
C VAL A 118 -15.72 -9.67 5.81
N ALA A 119 -15.95 -8.34 5.80
CA ALA A 119 -16.99 -7.67 5.03
C ALA A 119 -16.36 -6.93 3.84
N VAL A 120 -16.77 -7.28 2.63
CA VAL A 120 -16.33 -6.63 1.38
C VAL A 120 -17.43 -5.68 0.90
N LEU A 121 -17.08 -4.40 0.73
CA LEU A 121 -17.95 -3.36 0.14
C LEU A 121 -17.47 -3.05 -1.28
N ASP A 122 -18.30 -3.33 -2.27
CA ASP A 122 -18.00 -3.01 -3.68
C ASP A 122 -19.30 -2.80 -4.48
N VAL A 123 -19.20 -2.11 -5.60
CA VAL A 123 -20.30 -1.95 -6.59
C VAL A 123 -20.40 -3.16 -7.52
N ASN A 124 -19.32 -3.92 -7.66
CA ASN A 124 -19.23 -5.11 -8.49
C ASN A 124 -19.24 -6.35 -7.61
N GLU A 125 -19.70 -7.46 -8.18
CA GLU A 125 -19.56 -8.78 -7.56
C GLU A 125 -18.09 -9.21 -7.48
N MET A 126 -17.78 -10.11 -6.56
CA MET A 126 -16.42 -10.60 -6.35
C MET A 126 -15.92 -11.36 -7.58
N GLU A 127 -14.71 -11.04 -8.05
CA GLU A 127 -14.11 -11.65 -9.25
C GLU A 127 -13.93 -13.16 -9.12
N ASN A 128 -13.61 -13.66 -7.93
CA ASN A 128 -13.38 -15.08 -7.66
C ASN A 128 -14.63 -15.82 -7.13
N GLY A 129 -15.80 -15.15 -7.08
CA GLY A 129 -17.00 -15.70 -6.48
C GLY A 129 -16.95 -15.69 -4.95
N GLU A 130 -17.74 -16.55 -4.31
CA GLU A 130 -17.79 -16.65 -2.85
C GLU A 130 -16.47 -17.15 -2.26
N ALA A 131 -15.98 -16.49 -1.21
CA ALA A 131 -14.79 -16.87 -0.47
C ALA A 131 -15.13 -17.17 1.00
N ARG A 132 -14.43 -18.16 1.58
CA ARG A 132 -14.63 -18.55 2.97
C ARG A 132 -14.36 -17.37 3.92
N GLY A 133 -15.28 -17.12 4.84
CA GLY A 133 -15.15 -16.06 5.85
C GLY A 133 -15.31 -14.65 5.29
N VAL A 134 -15.72 -14.52 4.02
CA VAL A 134 -15.94 -13.23 3.36
C VAL A 134 -17.41 -13.05 3.01
N THR A 135 -18.00 -11.97 3.50
CA THR A 135 -19.38 -11.57 3.19
C THR A 135 -19.35 -10.34 2.29
N TYR A 136 -20.04 -10.43 1.16
CA TYR A 136 -20.15 -9.34 0.21
C TYR A 136 -21.37 -8.46 0.49
N TYR A 137 -21.15 -7.14 0.52
CA TYR A 137 -22.18 -6.10 0.59
C TYR A 137 -22.10 -5.21 -0.64
N LYS A 138 -23.17 -5.17 -1.42
CA LYS A 138 -23.27 -4.23 -2.56
C LYS A 138 -23.38 -2.81 -2.03
N CYS A 139 -22.32 -2.04 -2.22
CA CYS A 139 -22.21 -0.68 -1.70
C CYS A 139 -21.40 0.20 -2.64
N ASP A 140 -22.01 1.29 -3.09
CA ASP A 140 -21.27 2.40 -3.69
C ASP A 140 -20.75 3.30 -2.56
N VAL A 141 -19.44 3.37 -2.39
CA VAL A 141 -18.81 4.17 -1.34
C VAL A 141 -19.00 5.68 -1.53
N THR A 142 -19.52 6.12 -2.69
CA THR A 142 -19.91 7.52 -2.96
C THR A 142 -21.26 7.88 -2.38
N ASP A 143 -22.10 6.89 -2.10
CA ASP A 143 -23.39 7.05 -1.43
C ASP A 143 -23.23 6.96 0.09
N LYS A 144 -23.13 8.12 0.73
CA LYS A 144 -22.94 8.25 2.18
C LYS A 144 -24.04 7.58 3.00
N GLN A 145 -25.29 7.54 2.45
CA GLN A 145 -26.43 6.93 3.14
C GLN A 145 -26.32 5.41 3.08
N ARG A 146 -26.04 4.86 1.90
CA ARG A 146 -25.79 3.41 1.75
C ARG A 146 -24.61 2.92 2.56
N VAL A 147 -23.53 3.69 2.65
CA VAL A 147 -22.37 3.37 3.53
C VAL A 147 -22.78 3.27 4.99
N ALA A 148 -23.64 4.18 5.48
CA ALA A 148 -24.12 4.14 6.86
C ALA A 148 -25.06 2.95 7.13
N GLU A 149 -25.94 2.62 6.17
CA GLU A 149 -26.81 1.44 6.24
C GLU A 149 -25.99 0.14 6.30
N VAL A 150 -25.01 -0.01 5.38
CA VAL A 150 -24.15 -1.19 5.34
C VAL A 150 -23.32 -1.31 6.62
N ALA A 151 -22.87 -0.21 7.21
CA ALA A 151 -22.16 -0.27 8.48
C ALA A 151 -23.04 -0.85 9.61
N ALA A 152 -24.32 -0.46 9.65
CA ALA A 152 -25.27 -1.02 10.62
C ALA A 152 -25.61 -2.49 10.30
N GLU A 153 -25.72 -2.87 9.03
CA GLU A 153 -25.91 -4.26 8.61
C GLU A 153 -24.72 -5.12 9.08
N ILE A 154 -23.48 -4.69 8.85
CA ILE A 154 -22.27 -5.41 9.27
C ILE A 154 -22.20 -5.56 10.79
N GLU A 155 -22.46 -4.49 11.53
CA GLU A 155 -22.42 -4.56 13.01
C GLU A 155 -23.45 -5.55 13.56
N ARG A 156 -24.64 -5.64 12.93
CA ARG A 156 -25.70 -6.59 13.30
C ARG A 156 -25.36 -8.03 12.89
N ASP A 157 -24.83 -8.24 11.66
CA ASP A 157 -24.72 -9.56 11.06
C ASP A 157 -23.39 -10.25 11.37
N LEU A 158 -22.31 -9.47 11.50
CA LEU A 158 -20.93 -9.96 11.64
C LEU A 158 -20.28 -9.55 12.96
N GLY A 159 -20.83 -8.58 13.68
CA GLY A 159 -20.27 -8.05 14.92
C GLY A 159 -19.58 -6.70 14.73
N THR A 160 -19.00 -6.19 15.82
CA THR A 160 -18.39 -4.86 15.84
C THR A 160 -17.13 -4.81 14.96
N PRO A 161 -17.08 -3.94 13.93
CA PRO A 161 -15.89 -3.77 13.12
C PRO A 161 -14.68 -3.32 13.95
N THR A 162 -13.55 -4.00 13.75
CA THR A 162 -12.26 -3.71 14.40
C THR A 162 -11.21 -3.25 13.42
N VAL A 163 -11.35 -3.59 12.11
CA VAL A 163 -10.42 -3.14 11.07
C VAL A 163 -11.19 -2.52 9.92
N LEU A 164 -10.81 -1.30 9.50
CA LEU A 164 -11.34 -0.64 8.32
C LEU A 164 -10.21 -0.44 7.30
N ILE A 165 -10.36 -1.04 6.11
CA ILE A 165 -9.42 -0.89 4.99
C ILE A 165 -10.07 -0.07 3.88
N ASN A 166 -9.72 1.20 3.82
CA ASN A 166 -10.12 2.12 2.77
C ASN A 166 -9.22 1.95 1.54
N ASN A 167 -9.68 1.11 0.60
CA ASN A 167 -8.95 0.73 -0.60
C ASN A 167 -9.70 1.09 -1.91
N ALA A 168 -11.00 1.34 -1.88
CA ALA A 168 -11.79 1.68 -3.06
C ALA A 168 -11.19 2.88 -3.82
N ALA A 169 -11.02 2.73 -5.14
CA ALA A 169 -10.49 3.78 -5.99
C ALA A 169 -10.90 3.60 -7.46
N ILE A 170 -10.94 4.72 -8.20
CA ILE A 170 -11.09 4.75 -9.65
C ILE A 170 -10.01 5.64 -10.27
N VAL A 171 -9.70 5.40 -11.55
CA VAL A 171 -8.81 6.23 -12.37
C VAL A 171 -9.52 6.61 -13.64
N VAL A 172 -9.60 7.91 -13.94
CA VAL A 172 -10.18 8.43 -15.19
C VAL A 172 -9.15 8.39 -16.32
N GLY A 173 -7.90 8.80 -16.03
CA GLY A 173 -6.78 8.69 -16.96
C GLY A 173 -6.84 9.62 -18.17
N LYS A 174 -7.45 10.79 -18.02
CA LYS A 174 -7.59 11.81 -19.06
C LYS A 174 -6.80 13.07 -18.70
N ARG A 175 -6.48 13.90 -19.70
CA ARG A 175 -5.99 15.26 -19.46
C ARG A 175 -7.10 16.11 -18.86
N LEU A 176 -6.76 17.08 -18.03
CA LEU A 176 -7.75 17.95 -17.40
C LEU A 176 -8.69 18.64 -18.41
N LEU A 177 -8.14 19.04 -19.57
CA LEU A 177 -8.94 19.68 -20.64
C LEU A 177 -9.94 18.72 -21.30
N ASP A 178 -9.73 17.41 -21.19
CA ASP A 178 -10.54 16.37 -21.82
C ASP A 178 -11.53 15.72 -20.82
N MET A 179 -11.46 16.12 -19.55
CA MET A 179 -12.35 15.63 -18.49
C MET A 179 -13.61 16.49 -18.40
N SER A 180 -14.79 15.85 -18.26
CA SER A 180 -15.99 16.55 -17.84
C SER A 180 -15.96 16.87 -16.34
N VAL A 181 -16.73 17.87 -15.91
CA VAL A 181 -16.88 18.20 -14.49
C VAL A 181 -17.43 17.00 -13.70
N ASP A 182 -18.39 16.27 -14.25
CA ASP A 182 -18.96 15.07 -13.62
C ASP A 182 -17.91 13.97 -13.40
N GLU A 183 -16.97 13.79 -14.35
CA GLU A 183 -15.86 12.84 -14.19
C GLU A 183 -14.92 13.27 -13.07
N ILE A 184 -14.65 14.57 -12.94
CA ILE A 184 -13.83 15.12 -11.85
C ILE A 184 -14.53 14.92 -10.51
N GLU A 185 -15.81 15.30 -10.40
CA GLU A 185 -16.62 15.14 -9.19
C GLU A 185 -16.69 13.66 -8.76
N LYS A 186 -16.96 12.76 -9.70
CA LYS A 186 -16.98 11.32 -9.44
C LYS A 186 -15.63 10.82 -8.96
N SER A 187 -14.53 11.26 -9.57
CA SER A 187 -13.19 10.87 -9.18
C SER A 187 -12.86 11.34 -7.76
N LEU A 188 -13.12 12.61 -7.45
CA LEU A 188 -12.89 13.17 -6.12
C LEU A 188 -13.80 12.55 -5.06
N THR A 189 -15.06 12.31 -5.39
CA THR A 189 -15.99 11.67 -4.45
C THR A 189 -15.57 10.25 -4.15
N THR A 190 -15.19 9.46 -5.16
CA THR A 190 -14.76 8.06 -4.95
C THR A 190 -13.39 7.97 -4.28
N ASN A 191 -12.41 8.78 -4.71
CA ASN A 191 -11.03 8.62 -4.25
C ASN A 191 -10.71 9.40 -2.96
N LEU A 192 -11.53 10.40 -2.58
CA LEU A 192 -11.30 11.23 -1.40
C LEU A 192 -12.50 11.25 -0.45
N LEU A 193 -13.68 11.70 -0.90
CA LEU A 193 -14.83 11.91 0.01
C LEU A 193 -15.33 10.58 0.60
N SER A 194 -15.27 9.49 -0.15
CA SER A 194 -15.64 8.17 0.33
C SER A 194 -14.88 7.76 1.60
N HIS A 195 -13.61 8.15 1.74
CA HIS A 195 -12.83 7.90 2.95
C HIS A 195 -13.42 8.58 4.18
N PHE A 196 -13.96 9.80 4.02
CA PHE A 196 -14.66 10.48 5.10
C PHE A 196 -15.98 9.78 5.43
N TYR A 197 -16.72 9.31 4.42
CA TYR A 197 -18.01 8.63 4.63
C TYR A 197 -17.80 7.31 5.39
N THR A 198 -16.85 6.50 4.96
CA THR A 198 -16.52 5.23 5.63
C THR A 198 -15.96 5.45 7.04
N LEU A 199 -15.10 6.44 7.23
CA LEU A 199 -14.60 6.81 8.57
C LEU A 199 -15.75 7.25 9.49
N LYS A 200 -16.66 8.09 9.01
CA LYS A 200 -17.84 8.51 9.80
C LYS A 200 -18.75 7.35 10.17
N ALA A 201 -18.87 6.36 9.31
CA ALA A 201 -19.73 5.20 9.55
C ALA A 201 -19.08 4.15 10.48
N PHE A 202 -17.80 3.85 10.31
CA PHE A 202 -17.12 2.74 11.01
C PHE A 202 -16.26 3.16 12.20
N LEU A 203 -15.66 4.37 12.20
CA LEU A 203 -14.77 4.81 13.28
C LEU A 203 -15.45 4.82 14.67
N PRO A 204 -16.74 5.17 14.81
CA PRO A 204 -17.42 5.07 16.11
C PRO A 204 -17.47 3.64 16.68
N ALA A 205 -17.60 2.61 15.83
CA ALA A 205 -17.55 1.20 16.24
C ALA A 205 -16.13 0.82 16.70
N LEU A 206 -15.10 1.17 15.92
CA LEU A 206 -13.71 0.96 16.30
C LEU A 206 -13.35 1.64 17.63
N ALA A 207 -13.91 2.83 17.87
CA ALA A 207 -13.65 3.60 19.10
C ALA A 207 -14.31 2.98 20.35
N ARG A 208 -15.43 2.26 20.19
CA ARG A 208 -16.11 1.54 21.27
C ARG A 208 -15.45 0.19 21.60
N SER A 209 -14.64 -0.34 20.69
CA SER A 209 -13.97 -1.63 20.89
C SER A 209 -12.94 -1.54 22.02
N GLU A 210 -13.04 -2.41 23.02
CA GLU A 210 -12.09 -2.49 24.13
C GLU A 210 -10.69 -2.95 23.68
N VAL A 211 -10.64 -3.81 22.66
CA VAL A 211 -9.38 -4.28 22.05
C VAL A 211 -8.78 -3.27 21.07
N GLY A 212 -9.48 -2.15 20.85
CA GLY A 212 -9.09 -1.13 19.90
C GLY A 212 -9.41 -1.52 18.45
N GLY A 213 -8.72 -0.89 17.50
CA GLY A 213 -8.95 -1.15 16.08
C GLY A 213 -7.79 -0.73 15.20
N THR A 214 -7.95 -0.94 13.89
CA THR A 214 -6.96 -0.50 12.88
C THR A 214 -7.66 0.16 11.70
N VAL A 215 -7.21 1.36 11.33
CA VAL A 215 -7.65 2.06 10.11
C VAL A 215 -6.51 2.03 9.09
N VAL A 216 -6.75 1.37 7.96
CA VAL A 216 -5.83 1.34 6.82
C VAL A 216 -6.32 2.28 5.74
N THR A 217 -5.46 3.13 5.24
CA THR A 217 -5.77 4.10 4.18
C THR A 217 -4.83 3.88 3.00
N VAL A 218 -5.39 3.48 1.86
CA VAL A 218 -4.61 3.27 0.63
C VAL A 218 -4.57 4.56 -0.19
N SER A 219 -3.44 5.26 -0.11
CA SER A 219 -3.10 6.43 -0.92
C SER A 219 -2.28 6.05 -2.17
N SER A 220 -1.33 6.87 -2.58
CA SER A 220 -0.39 6.62 -3.69
C SER A 220 0.77 7.60 -3.65
N VAL A 221 1.92 7.23 -4.21
CA VAL A 221 3.06 8.15 -4.45
C VAL A 221 2.68 9.32 -5.35
N ILE A 222 1.70 9.13 -6.24
CA ILE A 222 1.22 10.17 -7.15
C ILE A 222 0.55 11.33 -6.39
N GLY A 223 0.04 11.10 -5.19
CA GLY A 223 -0.44 12.17 -4.32
C GLY A 223 0.66 13.17 -3.92
N THR A 224 1.95 12.76 -3.96
CA THR A 224 3.09 13.63 -3.65
C THR A 224 3.68 14.28 -4.92
N THR A 225 3.79 13.54 -6.03
CA THR A 225 4.50 13.99 -7.21
C THR A 225 3.59 14.55 -8.31
N GLY A 226 2.33 14.14 -8.33
CA GLY A 226 1.46 14.33 -9.49
C GLY A 226 1.97 13.59 -10.74
N ALA A 227 1.12 13.41 -11.74
CA ALA A 227 1.51 12.93 -13.06
C ALA A 227 0.53 13.46 -14.11
N ALA A 228 0.98 13.55 -15.37
CA ALA A 228 0.11 13.91 -16.47
C ALA A 228 -1.04 12.90 -16.60
N GLN A 229 -2.24 13.37 -16.94
CA GLN A 229 -3.48 12.61 -17.06
C GLN A 229 -4.02 12.03 -15.72
N LEU A 230 -3.49 12.46 -14.58
CA LEU A 230 -3.90 12.03 -13.23
C LEU A 230 -4.14 13.22 -12.29
N SER A 231 -4.53 14.38 -12.80
CA SER A 231 -4.70 15.59 -11.96
C SER A 231 -5.76 15.42 -10.87
N ASP A 232 -6.91 14.84 -11.22
CA ASP A 232 -8.01 14.50 -10.30
C ASP A 232 -7.58 13.45 -9.26
N TYR A 233 -6.98 12.36 -9.73
CA TYR A 233 -6.49 11.26 -8.89
C TYR A 233 -5.36 11.71 -7.94
N SER A 234 -4.40 12.49 -8.47
CA SER A 234 -3.30 13.04 -7.66
C SER A 234 -3.80 13.96 -6.56
N ALA A 235 -4.73 14.86 -6.88
CA ALA A 235 -5.36 15.76 -5.91
C ALA A 235 -6.10 14.97 -4.81
N ALA A 236 -6.89 13.96 -5.21
CA ALA A 236 -7.60 13.09 -4.27
C ALA A 236 -6.62 12.35 -3.34
N LYS A 237 -5.57 11.71 -3.88
CA LYS A 237 -4.60 10.94 -3.08
C LYS A 237 -3.72 11.82 -2.20
N ALA A 238 -3.42 13.06 -2.60
CA ALA A 238 -2.81 14.07 -1.73
C ALA A 238 -3.72 14.40 -0.56
N GLY A 239 -5.00 14.67 -0.84
CA GLY A 239 -6.04 14.93 0.18
C GLY A 239 -6.20 13.77 1.16
N VAL A 240 -6.25 12.53 0.66
CA VAL A 240 -6.32 11.31 1.48
C VAL A 240 -5.11 11.17 2.41
N THR A 241 -3.91 11.46 1.91
CA THR A 241 -2.69 11.43 2.73
C THR A 241 -2.74 12.47 3.84
N ALA A 242 -3.16 13.70 3.54
CA ALA A 242 -3.31 14.77 4.52
C ALA A 242 -4.40 14.44 5.56
N MET A 243 -5.56 13.96 5.11
CA MET A 243 -6.64 13.48 5.98
C MET A 243 -6.15 12.40 6.95
N HIS A 244 -5.44 11.38 6.44
CA HIS A 244 -4.91 10.29 7.27
C HIS A 244 -3.94 10.79 8.34
N LYS A 245 -3.02 11.70 7.99
CA LYS A 245 -2.06 12.30 8.94
C LYS A 245 -2.79 13.08 10.04
N SER A 246 -3.84 13.84 9.70
CA SER A 246 -4.68 14.53 10.67
C SER A 246 -5.44 13.58 11.58
N LEU A 247 -6.10 12.59 11.01
CA LEU A 247 -6.81 11.54 11.75
C LEU A 247 -5.88 10.80 12.73
N ALA A 248 -4.68 10.44 12.28
CA ALA A 248 -3.69 9.79 13.14
C ALA A 248 -3.28 10.66 14.34
N ALA A 249 -3.18 11.97 14.14
CA ALA A 249 -2.88 12.92 15.22
C ALA A 249 -4.05 13.05 16.22
N GLU A 250 -5.29 13.11 15.73
CA GLU A 250 -6.50 13.15 16.55
C GLU A 250 -6.67 11.87 17.37
N LEU A 251 -6.56 10.69 16.73
CA LEU A 251 -6.70 9.40 17.38
C LEU A 251 -5.63 9.15 18.44
N ARG A 252 -4.41 9.62 18.22
CA ARG A 252 -3.35 9.52 19.23
C ARG A 252 -3.71 10.20 20.53
N GLN A 253 -4.50 11.27 20.49
CA GLN A 253 -4.92 12.04 21.66
C GLN A 253 -6.20 11.47 22.29
N THR A 254 -7.14 11.00 21.47
CA THR A 254 -8.49 10.65 21.92
C THR A 254 -8.71 9.14 22.07
N HIS A 255 -8.14 8.34 21.17
CA HIS A 255 -8.34 6.88 21.09
C HIS A 255 -7.02 6.19 20.76
N PRO A 256 -6.02 6.21 21.68
CA PRO A 256 -4.68 5.67 21.42
C PRO A 256 -4.66 4.15 21.16
N GLN A 257 -5.75 3.44 21.43
CA GLN A 257 -5.93 2.03 21.11
C GLN A 257 -6.22 1.78 19.61
N ILE A 258 -6.58 2.82 18.83
CA ILE A 258 -6.79 2.68 17.39
C ILE A 258 -5.47 2.91 16.66
N ARG A 259 -5.07 1.95 15.83
CA ARG A 259 -3.88 2.02 14.99
C ARG A 259 -4.22 2.60 13.61
N THR A 260 -3.26 3.27 13.01
CA THR A 260 -3.40 3.88 11.69
C THR A 260 -2.29 3.39 10.77
N VAL A 261 -2.65 2.93 9.58
CA VAL A 261 -1.72 2.43 8.57
C VAL A 261 -1.93 3.21 7.28
N LEU A 262 -0.95 4.02 6.90
CA LEU A 262 -0.93 4.71 5.62
C LEU A 262 -0.16 3.89 4.59
N VAL A 263 -0.79 3.62 3.46
CA VAL A 263 -0.17 2.87 2.36
C VAL A 263 0.00 3.81 1.17
N THR A 264 1.24 4.03 0.74
CA THR A 264 1.59 4.89 -0.40
C THR A 264 2.32 4.07 -1.47
N PRO A 265 1.61 3.25 -2.23
CA PRO A 265 2.23 2.41 -3.24
C PRO A 265 2.61 3.22 -4.48
N GLY A 266 3.63 2.73 -5.19
CA GLY A 266 3.86 3.05 -6.59
C GLY A 266 2.83 2.38 -7.49
N GLN A 267 3.20 2.12 -8.75
CA GLN A 267 2.34 1.40 -9.67
C GLN A 267 2.18 -0.06 -9.21
N ILE A 268 0.93 -0.48 -8.95
CA ILE A 268 0.59 -1.86 -8.62
C ILE A 268 0.08 -2.56 -9.88
N SER A 269 0.47 -3.82 -10.10
CA SER A 269 -0.01 -4.68 -11.18
C SER A 269 -1.46 -5.13 -10.94
N THR A 270 -2.42 -4.22 -11.14
CA THR A 270 -3.86 -4.45 -10.95
C THR A 270 -4.66 -3.98 -12.17
N PRO A 271 -5.89 -4.49 -12.38
CA PRO A 271 -6.76 -4.03 -13.47
C PRO A 271 -7.02 -2.51 -13.46
N LEU A 272 -6.89 -1.85 -12.31
CA LEU A 272 -7.06 -0.40 -12.17
C LEU A 272 -6.08 0.40 -13.03
N PHE A 273 -4.83 -0.08 -13.17
CA PHE A 273 -3.74 0.56 -13.91
C PHE A 273 -3.35 -0.19 -15.18
N TYR A 274 -4.29 -0.95 -15.77
CA TYR A 274 -4.00 -1.69 -16.99
C TYR A 274 -3.61 -0.73 -18.14
N GLY A 275 -2.52 -1.07 -18.83
CA GLY A 275 -1.97 -0.27 -19.93
C GLY A 275 -1.00 0.83 -19.51
N VAL A 276 -0.76 1.07 -18.23
CA VAL A 276 0.26 2.01 -17.77
C VAL A 276 1.65 1.42 -17.97
N GLN A 277 2.53 2.17 -18.65
CA GLN A 277 3.91 1.76 -18.88
C GLN A 277 4.85 2.38 -17.85
N THR A 278 5.69 1.55 -17.24
CA THR A 278 6.76 2.02 -16.35
C THR A 278 8.06 2.14 -17.17
N PRO A 279 8.56 3.34 -17.43
CA PRO A 279 9.71 3.52 -18.32
C PRO A 279 11.01 2.93 -17.77
N ASN A 280 11.14 2.79 -16.46
CA ASN A 280 12.35 2.30 -15.82
C ASN A 280 12.00 1.27 -14.73
N ALA A 281 11.96 -0.01 -15.12
CA ALA A 281 11.65 -1.11 -14.22
C ALA A 281 12.73 -1.35 -13.14
N PHE A 282 13.95 -0.88 -13.32
CA PHE A 282 15.02 -1.00 -12.32
C PHE A 282 14.84 -0.01 -11.16
N LEU A 283 14.57 1.28 -11.46
CA LEU A 283 14.44 2.33 -10.45
C LEU A 283 13.02 2.43 -9.88
N ALA A 284 12.01 2.14 -10.70
CA ALA A 284 10.61 2.21 -10.35
C ALA A 284 9.89 0.92 -10.79
N PRO A 285 10.20 -0.23 -10.16
CA PRO A 285 9.56 -1.49 -10.52
C PRO A 285 8.06 -1.43 -10.27
N VAL A 286 7.29 -2.12 -11.12
CA VAL A 286 5.88 -2.40 -10.86
C VAL A 286 5.78 -3.34 -9.67
N VAL A 287 4.92 -3.01 -8.72
CA VAL A 287 4.75 -3.78 -7.49
C VAL A 287 3.63 -4.80 -7.67
N GLU A 288 3.88 -6.04 -7.27
CA GLU A 288 2.84 -7.04 -7.26
C GLU A 288 1.85 -6.78 -6.10
N PRO A 289 0.53 -6.95 -6.33
CA PRO A 289 -0.49 -6.76 -5.29
C PRO A 289 -0.22 -7.60 -4.04
N VAL A 290 0.36 -8.79 -4.22
CA VAL A 290 0.72 -9.72 -3.13
C VAL A 290 1.74 -9.10 -2.17
N ASP A 291 2.71 -8.35 -2.67
CA ASP A 291 3.74 -7.75 -1.82
C ASP A 291 3.18 -6.60 -0.99
N VAL A 292 2.32 -5.76 -1.59
CA VAL A 292 1.61 -4.71 -0.85
C VAL A 292 0.66 -5.31 0.18
N ALA A 293 -0.12 -6.34 -0.20
CA ALA A 293 -1.02 -7.05 0.71
C ALA A 293 -0.27 -7.63 1.92
N LYS A 294 0.89 -8.28 1.70
CA LYS A 294 1.72 -8.81 2.78
C LYS A 294 2.18 -7.73 3.77
N GLU A 295 2.58 -6.56 3.28
CA GLU A 295 3.00 -5.45 4.17
C GLU A 295 1.82 -4.90 4.97
N ILE A 296 0.63 -4.76 4.35
CA ILE A 296 -0.61 -4.34 5.01
C ILE A 296 -1.01 -5.35 6.10
N ILE A 297 -1.12 -6.63 5.73
CA ILE A 297 -1.48 -7.72 6.63
C ILE A 297 -0.51 -7.77 7.81
N LYS A 298 0.79 -7.70 7.55
CA LYS A 298 1.81 -7.68 8.59
C LYS A 298 1.65 -6.49 9.54
N ALA A 299 1.29 -5.31 9.05
CA ALA A 299 1.08 -4.14 9.90
C ALA A 299 -0.15 -4.30 10.79
N ILE A 300 -1.24 -4.85 10.24
CA ILE A 300 -2.48 -5.13 10.98
C ILE A 300 -2.22 -6.21 12.03
N ASP A 301 -1.67 -7.37 11.64
CA ASP A 301 -1.38 -8.51 12.54
C ASP A 301 -0.46 -8.14 13.70
N ASN A 302 0.53 -7.29 13.44
CA ASN A 302 1.44 -6.82 14.49
C ASN A 302 0.82 -5.71 15.37
N GLY A 303 -0.37 -5.23 15.07
CA GLY A 303 -1.04 -4.17 15.83
C GLY A 303 -0.29 -2.84 15.87
N HIS A 304 0.52 -2.52 14.85
CA HIS A 304 1.34 -1.32 14.82
C HIS A 304 0.77 -0.21 13.94
N ASN A 305 0.97 1.04 14.34
CA ASN A 305 0.92 2.14 13.37
C ASN A 305 2.04 1.96 12.34
N ALA A 306 1.75 2.26 11.08
CA ALA A 306 2.74 2.13 10.02
C ALA A 306 2.54 3.13 8.88
N THR A 307 3.63 3.45 8.20
CA THR A 307 3.60 4.06 6.86
C THR A 307 4.30 3.08 5.92
N ILE A 308 3.55 2.53 4.97
CA ILE A 308 4.00 1.52 4.01
C ILE A 308 4.22 2.21 2.67
N GLY A 309 5.46 2.22 2.20
CA GLY A 309 5.85 2.68 0.86
C GLY A 309 6.49 1.53 0.09
N SER A 310 5.89 1.13 -1.01
CA SER A 310 6.41 0.09 -1.92
C SER A 310 6.21 0.55 -3.36
N PRO A 311 7.22 0.48 -4.22
CA PRO A 311 8.61 0.02 -3.99
C PRO A 311 9.44 0.99 -3.14
N LEU A 312 10.74 0.75 -3.02
CA LEU A 312 11.63 1.48 -2.10
C LEU A 312 11.55 3.01 -2.25
N TYR A 313 11.52 3.53 -3.48
CA TYR A 313 11.46 4.98 -3.73
C TYR A 313 10.21 5.61 -3.09
N ALA A 314 9.12 4.86 -2.94
CA ALA A 314 7.89 5.34 -2.32
C ALA A 314 8.09 5.75 -0.85
N ARG A 315 9.04 5.13 -0.14
CA ARG A 315 9.39 5.48 1.25
C ARG A 315 10.09 6.83 1.35
N TRP A 316 10.71 7.28 0.26
CA TRP A 316 11.51 8.51 0.21
C TRP A 316 10.86 9.60 -0.66
N ILE A 317 9.66 9.33 -1.18
CA ILE A 317 9.02 10.19 -2.17
C ILE A 317 8.75 11.61 -1.63
N GLU A 318 8.55 11.76 -0.31
CA GLU A 318 8.35 13.07 0.30
C GLU A 318 9.59 13.98 0.15
N PHE A 319 10.80 13.39 0.10
CA PHE A 319 12.04 14.14 -0.13
C PHE A 319 12.13 14.73 -1.54
N TYR A 320 11.37 14.21 -2.49
CA TYR A 320 11.29 14.77 -3.83
C TYR A 320 10.89 16.25 -3.82
N ASN A 321 9.98 16.65 -2.94
CA ASN A 321 9.47 18.01 -2.86
C ASN A 321 10.47 19.03 -2.27
N VAL A 322 11.54 18.58 -1.62
CA VAL A 322 12.60 19.47 -1.11
C VAL A 322 13.74 19.66 -2.12
N LEU A 323 13.72 18.95 -3.23
CA LEU A 323 14.71 19.10 -4.28
C LEU A 323 14.47 20.41 -5.07
N PRO A 324 15.53 21.06 -5.58
CA PRO A 324 15.37 22.19 -6.49
C PRO A 324 14.53 21.83 -7.72
N MET A 325 13.70 22.75 -8.21
CA MET A 325 12.76 22.50 -9.32
C MET A 325 13.44 21.95 -10.59
N GLY A 326 14.65 22.38 -10.91
CA GLY A 326 15.42 21.85 -12.05
C GLY A 326 15.75 20.36 -11.87
N VAL A 327 16.14 19.96 -10.65
CA VAL A 327 16.41 18.55 -10.32
C VAL A 327 15.11 17.72 -10.37
N GLN A 328 14.00 18.27 -9.87
CA GLN A 328 12.69 17.62 -10.00
C GLN A 328 12.31 17.40 -11.46
N ALA A 329 12.49 18.40 -12.33
CA ALA A 329 12.19 18.30 -13.76
C ALA A 329 13.02 17.21 -14.45
N VAL A 330 14.33 17.13 -14.14
CA VAL A 330 15.22 16.07 -14.65
C VAL A 330 14.77 14.70 -14.14
N ALA A 331 14.49 14.57 -12.85
CA ALA A 331 14.04 13.32 -12.24
C ALA A 331 12.71 12.84 -12.87
N ARG A 332 11.72 13.73 -13.07
CA ARG A 332 10.45 13.42 -13.76
C ARG A 332 10.69 12.90 -15.18
N ARG A 333 11.57 13.57 -15.93
CA ARG A 333 11.91 13.18 -17.32
C ARG A 333 12.57 11.81 -17.37
N LEU A 334 13.53 11.53 -16.48
CA LEU A 334 14.21 10.23 -16.41
C LEU A 334 13.28 9.12 -15.94
N ALA A 335 12.38 9.41 -14.99
CA ALA A 335 11.39 8.46 -14.51
C ALA A 335 10.22 8.26 -15.48
N GLY A 336 10.07 9.10 -16.53
CA GLY A 336 9.01 9.01 -17.52
C GLY A 336 7.58 9.12 -16.97
N VAL A 337 7.44 9.70 -15.79
CA VAL A 337 6.18 9.76 -15.04
C VAL A 337 5.05 10.45 -15.84
N ASP A 338 5.42 11.44 -16.66
CA ASP A 338 4.46 12.23 -17.44
C ASP A 338 4.08 11.57 -18.78
N THR A 339 4.70 10.46 -19.14
CA THR A 339 4.38 9.68 -20.34
C THR A 339 3.75 8.32 -20.01
N ALA A 340 3.81 7.89 -18.76
CA ALA A 340 3.36 6.58 -18.31
C ALA A 340 1.88 6.27 -18.62
N MET A 341 1.02 7.31 -18.63
CA MET A 341 -0.42 7.18 -18.86
C MET A 341 -0.85 7.24 -20.35
N GLN A 342 0.10 7.38 -21.28
CA GLN A 342 -0.26 7.53 -22.72
C GLN A 342 -0.96 6.30 -23.30
N THR A 343 -0.64 5.12 -22.77
CA THR A 343 -1.21 3.82 -23.17
C THR A 343 -2.25 3.29 -22.19
N PHE A 344 -2.71 4.14 -21.27
CA PHE A 344 -3.68 3.75 -20.25
C PHE A 344 -5.01 3.30 -20.86
N VAL A 345 -5.47 2.13 -20.47
CA VAL A 345 -6.73 1.52 -20.91
C VAL A 345 -7.71 1.40 -19.73
N GLY A 346 -7.18 1.11 -18.54
CA GLY A 346 -7.93 0.96 -17.32
C GLY A 346 -8.91 -0.22 -17.33
N ARG A 347 -9.71 -0.32 -16.28
CA ARG A 347 -10.64 -1.44 -16.04
C ARG A 347 -11.72 -1.64 -17.14
N LYS A 348 -12.12 -0.58 -17.85
CA LYS A 348 -13.12 -0.69 -18.93
C LYS A 348 -12.58 -1.45 -20.14
N GLY A 349 -11.31 -1.29 -20.47
CA GLY A 349 -10.69 -1.98 -21.60
C GLY A 349 -10.53 -3.47 -21.36
N THR A 350 -10.25 -3.88 -20.12
CA THR A 350 -10.17 -5.29 -19.74
C THR A 350 -11.50 -6.01 -20.00
N ARG A 351 -12.65 -5.41 -19.61
CA ARG A 351 -13.98 -5.97 -19.84
C ARG A 351 -14.38 -6.05 -21.32
N LEU A 352 -13.92 -5.13 -22.16
CA LEU A 352 -14.18 -5.16 -23.60
C LEU A 352 -13.33 -6.25 -24.30
N SER A 353 -12.11 -6.46 -23.87
CA SER A 353 -11.22 -7.53 -24.33
C SER A 353 -11.79 -8.92 -24.01
N GLU A 354 -12.30 -9.11 -22.80
CA GLU A 354 -12.94 -10.36 -22.38
C GLU A 354 -14.21 -10.68 -23.16
N LYS A 355 -15.05 -9.65 -23.46
CA LYS A 355 -16.29 -9.83 -24.24
C LYS A 355 -16.05 -10.13 -25.72
N ASN A 356 -14.99 -9.62 -26.30
CA ASN A 356 -14.69 -9.77 -27.73
C ASN A 356 -13.77 -10.94 -28.05
N GLY A 357 -13.28 -11.70 -27.06
CA GLY A 357 -12.36 -12.82 -27.28
C GLY A 357 -11.02 -12.41 -27.92
N SER A 358 -10.76 -11.12 -28.05
CA SER A 358 -9.55 -10.58 -28.65
C SER A 358 -8.54 -10.28 -27.52
N VAL A 359 -7.52 -11.11 -27.43
CA VAL A 359 -6.32 -10.78 -26.64
C VAL A 359 -5.65 -9.61 -27.32
N ILE A 360 -5.86 -8.40 -26.81
CA ILE A 360 -5.06 -7.23 -27.20
C ILE A 360 -3.65 -7.52 -26.69
N GLN A 361 -2.76 -7.94 -27.59
CA GLN A 361 -1.35 -8.04 -27.25
C GLN A 361 -0.84 -6.62 -27.01
N PRO A 362 -0.19 -6.35 -25.88
CA PRO A 362 0.49 -5.08 -25.67
C PRO A 362 1.69 -4.99 -26.61
N PHE A 363 1.81 -3.91 -27.32
CA PHE A 363 2.99 -3.53 -28.12
C PHE A 363 4.20 -3.25 -27.23
#